data_430ec3739eaef0b62015605c6f348573
#
_entry.id   430ec3739eaef0b62015605c6f348573
#
_cell.length_a   1.000
_cell.length_b   1.000
_cell.length_c   1.000
_cell.angle_alpha   90.00
_cell.angle_beta   90.00
_cell.angle_gamma   90.00
#
_symmetry.space_group_name_H-M   'P 1'
#
loop_
_entity.id
_entity.type
_entity.pdbx_description
1 polymer ?
#
loop_
_entity_poly.entity_id
_entity_poly.type
_entity_poly.pdbx_seq_one_letter_code
_entity_poly.pdbx_strand_id
1 'polypeptide(L)'
;EAMKKALLPLAKEAQLAAIQPCMNQSANVSLYYPVLAQVGTSEAIAEIRKGYEGNNKQAAYKALLTIDNGEMIPVLYEMAQADKANAQPILNRYTDLVAKSGQKPIQKFQSYAKALELASDVKLQNRLIGLLGETHTYQALLVVAPYMDNQPNAASAASAVRTIVSKNIGTLGGEQIRAMLNKAITCFEAVGDADAGYAIDDIKSMLEKLPAV
;
A
#
# COMPACT_ATOMS: atom_id res chain seq x y z
N GLU A 1 25.01 -11.13 -13.20
CA GLU A 1 25.40 -9.71 -13.24
C GLU A 1 25.86 -9.27 -14.64
N ALA A 2 26.71 -10.07 -15.35
CA ALA A 2 27.18 -9.76 -16.71
C ALA A 2 26.02 -9.62 -17.72
N MET A 3 25.04 -10.52 -17.70
CA MET A 3 23.86 -10.47 -18.57
C MET A 3 23.04 -9.19 -18.33
N LYS A 4 22.84 -8.78 -17.09
CA LYS A 4 22.13 -7.53 -16.77
C LYS A 4 22.79 -6.32 -17.40
N LYS A 5 24.12 -6.21 -17.31
CA LYS A 5 24.88 -5.11 -17.91
C LYS A 5 24.83 -5.12 -19.44
N ALA A 6 24.89 -6.30 -20.06
CA ALA A 6 24.83 -6.43 -21.52
C ALA A 6 23.48 -6.01 -22.10
N LEU A 7 22.39 -6.16 -21.35
CA LEU A 7 21.04 -5.83 -21.80
C LEU A 7 20.67 -4.35 -21.59
N LEU A 8 21.33 -3.63 -20.69
CA LEU A 8 20.99 -2.22 -20.37
C LEU A 8 20.84 -1.29 -21.59
N PRO A 9 21.66 -1.38 -22.66
CA PRO A 9 21.51 -0.49 -23.80
C PRO A 9 20.35 -0.84 -24.74
N LEU A 10 19.69 -1.97 -24.55
CA LEU A 10 18.57 -2.41 -25.39
C LEU A 10 17.23 -1.89 -24.86
N ALA A 11 16.27 -1.68 -25.75
CA ALA A 11 14.87 -1.49 -25.36
C ALA A 11 14.35 -2.73 -24.60
N LYS A 12 13.38 -2.55 -23.71
CA LYS A 12 12.90 -3.62 -22.83
C LYS A 12 12.38 -4.85 -23.58
N GLU A 13 11.68 -4.63 -24.68
CA GLU A 13 11.16 -5.69 -25.54
C GLU A 13 12.30 -6.47 -26.21
N ALA A 14 13.36 -5.78 -26.66
CA ALA A 14 14.55 -6.40 -27.22
C ALA A 14 15.36 -7.15 -26.15
N GLN A 15 15.37 -6.67 -24.91
CA GLN A 15 15.97 -7.39 -23.78
C GLN A 15 15.29 -8.74 -23.55
N LEU A 16 13.95 -8.77 -23.55
CA LEU A 16 13.18 -9.99 -23.37
C LEU A 16 13.43 -10.98 -24.52
N ALA A 17 13.40 -10.50 -25.77
CA ALA A 17 13.67 -11.32 -26.96
C ALA A 17 15.07 -11.95 -26.93
N ALA A 18 16.08 -11.24 -26.41
CA ALA A 18 17.44 -11.76 -26.26
C ALA A 18 17.56 -12.83 -25.16
N ILE A 19 16.75 -12.75 -24.11
CA ILE A 19 16.77 -13.70 -22.97
C ILE A 19 16.03 -15.00 -23.31
N GLN A 20 14.93 -14.92 -24.04
CA GLN A 20 13.99 -16.01 -24.26
C GLN A 20 14.65 -17.30 -24.82
N PRO A 21 15.50 -17.24 -25.86
CA PRO A 21 16.18 -18.44 -26.38
C PRO A 21 17.08 -19.11 -25.34
N CYS A 22 17.83 -18.30 -24.58
CA CYS A 22 18.71 -18.81 -23.52
C CYS A 22 17.92 -19.48 -22.40
N MET A 23 16.79 -18.90 -22.04
CA MET A 23 15.91 -19.42 -21.01
C MET A 23 15.26 -20.73 -21.42
N ASN A 24 14.80 -20.84 -22.66
CA ASN A 24 14.17 -22.06 -23.20
C ASN A 24 15.13 -23.26 -23.29
N GLN A 25 16.43 -23.01 -23.40
CA GLN A 25 17.47 -24.05 -23.43
C GLN A 25 18.05 -24.35 -22.05
N SER A 26 17.66 -23.61 -21.02
CA SER A 26 18.23 -23.74 -19.68
C SER A 26 17.53 -24.83 -18.86
N ALA A 27 18.30 -25.71 -18.25
CA ALA A 27 17.80 -26.64 -17.26
C ALA A 27 17.34 -25.94 -15.94
N ASN A 28 17.77 -24.68 -15.73
CA ASN A 28 17.44 -23.91 -14.53
C ASN A 28 16.93 -22.50 -14.89
N VAL A 29 15.66 -22.41 -15.23
CA VAL A 29 14.98 -21.18 -15.62
C VAL A 29 15.02 -20.11 -14.52
N SER A 30 15.04 -20.52 -13.24
CA SER A 30 15.02 -19.59 -12.11
C SER A 30 16.22 -18.63 -12.06
N LEU A 31 17.34 -18.99 -12.71
CA LEU A 31 18.52 -18.11 -12.84
C LEU A 31 18.22 -16.83 -13.63
N TYR A 32 17.20 -16.83 -14.47
CA TYR A 32 16.82 -15.69 -15.32
C TYR A 32 15.82 -14.75 -14.64
N TYR A 33 15.14 -15.16 -13.57
CA TYR A 33 14.13 -14.33 -12.91
C TYR A 33 14.64 -12.96 -12.45
N PRO A 34 15.86 -12.81 -11.89
CA PRO A 34 16.37 -11.49 -11.53
C PRO A 34 16.63 -10.59 -12.75
N VAL A 35 16.86 -11.17 -13.93
CA VAL A 35 17.04 -10.42 -15.17
C VAL A 35 15.68 -10.03 -15.74
N LEU A 36 14.72 -10.96 -15.78
CA LEU A 36 13.33 -10.69 -16.16
C LEU A 36 12.70 -9.61 -15.29
N ALA A 37 12.97 -9.64 -13.98
CA ALA A 37 12.50 -8.61 -13.05
C ALA A 37 13.07 -7.22 -13.37
N GLN A 38 14.30 -7.13 -13.86
CA GLN A 38 14.88 -5.87 -14.32
C GLN A 38 14.24 -5.39 -15.63
N VAL A 39 13.92 -6.28 -16.55
CA VAL A 39 13.16 -5.98 -17.77
C VAL A 39 11.79 -5.42 -17.39
N GLY A 40 11.04 -6.11 -16.57
CA GLY A 40 9.82 -5.65 -15.91
C GLY A 40 8.66 -5.35 -16.86
N THR A 41 8.66 -5.92 -18.10
CA THR A 41 7.47 -5.87 -18.98
C THR A 41 6.41 -6.86 -18.54
N SER A 42 5.18 -6.70 -19.01
CA SER A 42 4.06 -7.61 -18.70
C SER A 42 4.40 -9.07 -19.03
N GLU A 43 5.11 -9.31 -20.15
CA GLU A 43 5.52 -10.64 -20.58
C GLU A 43 6.60 -11.21 -19.65
N ALA A 44 7.58 -10.39 -19.25
CA ALA A 44 8.62 -10.79 -18.30
C ALA A 44 8.02 -11.13 -16.92
N ILE A 45 7.05 -10.35 -16.47
CA ILE A 45 6.29 -10.60 -15.24
C ILE A 45 5.51 -11.91 -15.36
N ALA A 46 4.84 -12.15 -16.49
CA ALA A 46 4.09 -13.38 -16.73
C ALA A 46 4.98 -14.62 -16.69
N GLU A 47 6.20 -14.55 -17.25
CA GLU A 47 7.16 -15.67 -17.17
C GLU A 47 7.61 -15.95 -15.72
N ILE A 48 7.86 -14.92 -14.93
CA ILE A 48 8.19 -15.12 -13.50
C ILE A 48 6.99 -15.68 -12.74
N ARG A 49 5.75 -15.23 -13.04
CA ARG A 49 4.52 -15.76 -12.41
C ARG A 49 4.34 -17.25 -12.65
N LYS A 50 4.61 -17.77 -13.84
CA LYS A 50 4.59 -19.21 -14.12
C LYS A 50 5.50 -19.98 -13.16
N GLY A 51 6.68 -19.42 -12.87
CA GLY A 51 7.60 -20.00 -11.89
C GLY A 51 7.07 -19.94 -10.45
N TYR A 52 6.32 -18.87 -10.10
CA TYR A 52 5.69 -18.72 -8.79
C TYR A 52 4.57 -19.74 -8.56
N GLU A 53 3.81 -20.04 -9.58
CA GLU A 53 2.73 -21.03 -9.57
C GLU A 53 3.26 -22.48 -9.70
N GLY A 54 4.50 -22.64 -10.17
CA GLY A 54 5.17 -23.92 -10.39
C GLY A 54 6.26 -24.26 -9.37
N ASN A 55 7.27 -25.00 -9.85
CA ASN A 55 8.33 -25.57 -9.00
C ASN A 55 9.40 -24.55 -8.53
N ASN A 56 9.40 -23.34 -9.08
CA ASN A 56 10.41 -22.30 -8.78
C ASN A 56 9.86 -21.19 -7.87
N LYS A 57 8.82 -21.50 -7.06
CA LYS A 57 8.05 -20.55 -6.27
C LYS A 57 8.93 -19.55 -5.51
N GLN A 58 9.93 -20.04 -4.76
CA GLN A 58 10.77 -19.17 -3.93
C GLN A 58 11.64 -18.19 -4.71
N ALA A 59 12.21 -18.64 -5.84
CA ALA A 59 13.03 -17.78 -6.69
C ALA A 59 12.15 -16.73 -7.42
N ALA A 60 11.01 -17.14 -7.93
CA ALA A 60 10.03 -16.28 -8.57
C ALA A 60 9.47 -15.24 -7.60
N TYR A 61 9.09 -15.64 -6.38
CA TYR A 61 8.64 -14.75 -5.32
C TYR A 61 9.64 -13.61 -5.06
N LYS A 62 10.91 -13.98 -4.84
CA LYS A 62 11.97 -12.99 -4.62
C LYS A 62 12.11 -12.02 -5.79
N ALA A 63 12.06 -12.53 -7.03
CA ALA A 63 12.18 -11.70 -8.22
C ALA A 63 10.99 -10.75 -8.39
N LEU A 64 9.74 -11.22 -8.23
CA LEU A 64 8.53 -10.41 -8.35
C LEU A 64 8.52 -9.23 -7.36
N LEU A 65 8.99 -9.44 -6.13
CA LEU A 65 9.08 -8.37 -5.14
C LEU A 65 10.12 -7.28 -5.45
N THR A 66 11.05 -7.53 -6.38
CA THR A 66 12.05 -6.52 -6.79
C THR A 66 11.60 -5.62 -7.93
N ILE A 67 10.52 -5.99 -8.65
CA ILE A 67 10.03 -5.21 -9.80
C ILE A 67 9.44 -3.88 -9.31
N ASP A 68 9.96 -2.76 -9.84
CA ASP A 68 9.57 -1.41 -9.42
C ASP A 68 8.81 -0.70 -10.55
N ASN A 69 7.64 -1.21 -10.89
CA ASN A 69 6.72 -0.56 -11.82
C ASN A 69 5.25 -0.79 -11.44
N GLY A 70 4.36 0.06 -12.00
CA GLY A 70 2.93 0.05 -11.68
C GLY A 70 2.18 -1.20 -12.15
N GLU A 71 2.71 -1.94 -13.12
CA GLU A 71 2.09 -3.18 -13.63
C GLU A 71 2.07 -4.29 -12.58
N MET A 72 2.96 -4.18 -11.58
CA MET A 72 2.97 -5.11 -10.45
C MET A 72 1.85 -4.89 -9.45
N ILE A 73 1.20 -3.74 -9.41
CA ILE A 73 0.15 -3.45 -8.43
C ILE A 73 -0.95 -4.51 -8.44
N PRO A 74 -1.64 -4.80 -9.56
CA PRO A 74 -2.66 -5.84 -9.58
C PRO A 74 -2.09 -7.23 -9.29
N VAL A 75 -0.90 -7.54 -9.81
CA VAL A 75 -0.24 -8.84 -9.62
C VAL A 75 0.05 -9.11 -8.14
N LEU A 76 0.60 -8.12 -7.42
CA LEU A 76 0.88 -8.26 -5.99
C LEU A 76 -0.40 -8.42 -5.16
N TYR A 77 -1.47 -7.73 -5.53
CA TYR A 77 -2.75 -7.90 -4.83
C TYR A 77 -3.30 -9.31 -4.99
N GLU A 78 -3.34 -9.85 -6.23
CA GLU A 78 -3.74 -11.22 -6.51
C GLU A 78 -2.87 -12.25 -5.74
N MET A 79 -1.55 -12.04 -5.72
CA MET A 79 -0.62 -12.89 -4.97
C MET A 79 -0.92 -12.86 -3.46
N ALA A 80 -1.19 -11.69 -2.88
CA ALA A 80 -1.51 -11.56 -1.45
C ALA A 80 -2.82 -12.25 -1.09
N GLN A 81 -3.81 -12.23 -1.98
CA GLN A 81 -5.07 -12.95 -1.79
C GLN A 81 -4.88 -14.47 -1.84
N ALA A 82 -4.06 -14.97 -2.77
CA ALA A 82 -3.84 -16.38 -3.00
C ALA A 82 -2.87 -17.01 -1.98
N ASP A 83 -1.84 -16.29 -1.55
CA ASP A 83 -0.78 -16.79 -0.64
C ASP A 83 -0.80 -16.06 0.69
N LYS A 84 -1.75 -16.44 1.55
CA LYS A 84 -1.93 -15.81 2.87
C LYS A 84 -0.69 -15.92 3.77
N ALA A 85 0.11 -16.98 3.62
CA ALA A 85 1.34 -17.16 4.40
C ALA A 85 2.40 -16.08 4.10
N ASN A 86 2.45 -15.58 2.86
CA ASN A 86 3.36 -14.56 2.41
C ASN A 86 2.66 -13.19 2.16
N ALA A 87 1.40 -13.05 2.56
CA ALA A 87 0.59 -11.86 2.25
C ALA A 87 1.22 -10.56 2.78
N GLN A 88 1.78 -10.56 3.99
CA GLN A 88 2.28 -9.33 4.62
C GLN A 88 3.46 -8.70 3.84
N PRO A 89 4.55 -9.42 3.49
CA PRO A 89 5.61 -8.86 2.65
C PRO A 89 5.12 -8.42 1.26
N ILE A 90 4.19 -9.17 0.67
CA ILE A 90 3.59 -8.84 -0.63
C ILE A 90 2.79 -7.53 -0.52
N LEU A 91 1.95 -7.39 0.50
CA LEU A 91 1.17 -6.17 0.74
C LEU A 91 2.05 -4.96 1.09
N ASN A 92 3.17 -5.15 1.78
CA ASN A 92 4.14 -4.07 1.97
C ASN A 92 4.67 -3.58 0.62
N ARG A 93 5.09 -4.50 -0.27
CA ARG A 93 5.56 -4.11 -1.60
C ARG A 93 4.46 -3.48 -2.44
N TYR A 94 3.24 -4.03 -2.41
CA TYR A 94 2.07 -3.44 -3.03
C TYR A 94 1.86 -1.99 -2.58
N THR A 95 1.89 -1.75 -1.28
CA THR A 95 1.71 -0.43 -0.67
C THR A 95 2.78 0.56 -1.13
N ASP A 96 4.05 0.12 -1.23
CA ASP A 96 5.15 0.93 -1.76
C ASP A 96 4.91 1.37 -3.20
N LEU A 97 4.45 0.45 -4.06
CA LEU A 97 4.18 0.76 -5.46
C LEU A 97 2.98 1.69 -5.63
N VAL A 98 1.92 1.47 -4.87
CA VAL A 98 0.75 2.38 -4.86
C VAL A 98 1.16 3.78 -4.40
N ALA A 99 1.97 3.90 -3.35
CA ALA A 99 2.44 5.18 -2.84
C ALA A 99 3.23 5.98 -3.90
N LYS A 100 4.11 5.30 -4.64
CA LYS A 100 4.94 5.88 -5.72
C LYS A 100 4.16 6.13 -7.02
N SER A 101 3.00 5.50 -7.20
CA SER A 101 2.24 5.57 -8.43
C SER A 101 1.63 6.96 -8.67
N GLY A 102 1.39 7.30 -9.94
CA GLY A 102 0.65 8.48 -10.34
C GLY A 102 -0.88 8.39 -10.15
N GLN A 103 -1.36 7.42 -9.36
CA GLN A 103 -2.79 7.25 -9.09
C GLN A 103 -3.38 8.49 -8.39
N LYS A 104 -4.61 8.85 -8.77
CA LYS A 104 -5.38 9.92 -8.10
C LYS A 104 -5.74 9.50 -6.67
N PRO A 105 -6.01 10.46 -5.75
CA PRO A 105 -6.37 10.17 -4.36
C PRO A 105 -7.45 9.09 -4.19
N ILE A 106 -8.51 9.13 -4.99
CA ILE A 106 -9.59 8.14 -4.93
C ILE A 106 -9.14 6.73 -5.36
N GLN A 107 -8.22 6.63 -6.31
CA GLN A 107 -7.65 5.35 -6.73
C GLN A 107 -6.70 4.78 -5.67
N LYS A 108 -5.88 5.66 -5.04
CA LYS A 108 -5.03 5.29 -3.89
C LYS A 108 -5.88 4.83 -2.72
N PHE A 109 -6.97 5.54 -2.41
CA PHE A 109 -7.94 5.11 -1.42
C PHE A 109 -8.40 3.66 -1.68
N GLN A 110 -8.89 3.37 -2.88
CA GLN A 110 -9.36 2.02 -3.24
C GLN A 110 -8.27 0.96 -3.06
N SER A 111 -7.04 1.29 -3.45
CA SER A 111 -5.89 0.40 -3.33
C SER A 111 -5.52 0.12 -1.87
N TYR A 112 -5.45 1.15 -1.04
CA TYR A 112 -5.11 1.01 0.39
C TYR A 112 -6.23 0.34 1.19
N ALA A 113 -7.49 0.64 0.91
CA ALA A 113 -8.63 0.00 1.57
C ALA A 113 -8.65 -1.52 1.33
N LYS A 114 -8.46 -1.95 0.08
CA LYS A 114 -8.34 -3.38 -0.27
C LYS A 114 -7.15 -4.07 0.44
N ALA A 115 -6.01 -3.38 0.53
CA ALA A 115 -4.84 -3.92 1.23
C ALA A 115 -5.09 -4.03 2.74
N LEU A 116 -5.80 -3.07 3.33
CA LEU A 116 -6.13 -3.08 4.76
C LEU A 116 -7.02 -4.25 5.14
N GLU A 117 -7.95 -4.67 4.27
CA GLU A 117 -8.80 -5.87 4.48
C GLU A 117 -7.99 -7.17 4.58
N LEU A 118 -6.85 -7.23 3.90
CA LEU A 118 -5.96 -8.42 3.90
C LEU A 118 -4.84 -8.34 4.94
N ALA A 119 -4.58 -7.15 5.48
CA ALA A 119 -3.49 -6.93 6.42
C ALA A 119 -3.82 -7.50 7.80
N SER A 120 -3.01 -8.44 8.30
CA SER A 120 -3.13 -9.01 9.65
C SER A 120 -2.07 -8.48 10.62
N ASP A 121 -1.00 -7.89 10.11
CA ASP A 121 0.07 -7.28 10.91
C ASP A 121 -0.30 -5.85 11.30
N VAL A 122 -0.26 -5.54 12.60
CA VAL A 122 -0.65 -4.23 13.15
C VAL A 122 0.20 -3.08 12.58
N LYS A 123 1.49 -3.33 12.34
CA LYS A 123 2.38 -2.30 11.78
C LYS A 123 1.97 -1.93 10.36
N LEU A 124 1.65 -2.94 9.54
CA LEU A 124 1.14 -2.71 8.19
C LEU A 124 -0.24 -2.05 8.20
N GLN A 125 -1.15 -2.49 9.11
CA GLN A 125 -2.45 -1.85 9.27
C GLN A 125 -2.30 -0.37 9.62
N ASN A 126 -1.48 -0.02 10.60
CA ASN A 126 -1.23 1.37 10.99
C ASN A 126 -0.65 2.20 9.86
N ARG A 127 0.27 1.62 9.06
CA ARG A 127 0.81 2.27 7.87
C ARG A 127 -0.29 2.54 6.83
N LEU A 128 -1.14 1.56 6.55
CA LEU A 128 -2.24 1.71 5.58
C LEU A 128 -3.29 2.71 6.05
N ILE A 129 -3.62 2.72 7.34
CA ILE A 129 -4.51 3.71 7.96
C ILE A 129 -3.95 5.13 7.79
N GLY A 130 -2.66 5.33 8.04
CA GLY A 130 -2.00 6.62 7.80
C GLY A 130 -2.08 7.05 6.33
N LEU A 131 -1.77 6.14 5.39
CA LEU A 131 -1.84 6.39 3.95
C LEU A 131 -3.28 6.66 3.47
N LEU A 132 -4.29 6.02 4.06
CA LEU A 132 -5.70 6.34 3.82
C LEU A 132 -6.00 7.78 4.28
N GLY A 133 -5.47 8.21 5.42
CA GLY A 133 -5.54 9.59 5.89
C GLY A 133 -5.02 10.59 4.86
N GLU A 134 -3.87 10.30 4.25
CA GLU A 134 -3.22 11.14 3.23
C GLU A 134 -4.00 11.23 1.90
N THR A 135 -4.99 10.36 1.66
CA THR A 135 -5.86 10.48 0.49
C THR A 135 -6.86 11.64 0.62
N HIS A 136 -7.11 12.12 1.83
CA HIS A 136 -8.06 13.18 2.19
C HIS A 136 -9.48 12.97 1.65
N THR A 137 -9.87 11.72 1.36
CA THR A 137 -11.20 11.40 0.83
C THR A 137 -12.20 11.13 1.95
N TYR A 138 -13.46 11.47 1.75
CA TYR A 138 -14.52 11.14 2.71
C TYR A 138 -14.68 9.62 2.91
N GLN A 139 -14.50 8.86 1.84
CA GLN A 139 -14.55 7.40 1.90
C GLN A 139 -13.46 6.82 2.82
N ALA A 140 -12.25 7.42 2.81
CA ALA A 140 -11.20 7.01 3.73
C ALA A 140 -11.58 7.29 5.19
N LEU A 141 -12.24 8.41 5.47
CA LEU A 141 -12.74 8.72 6.82
C LEU A 141 -13.67 7.61 7.35
N LEU A 142 -14.60 7.13 6.52
CA LEU A 142 -15.52 6.05 6.90
C LEU A 142 -14.82 4.72 7.13
N VAL A 143 -13.73 4.46 6.40
CA VAL A 143 -12.94 3.22 6.55
C VAL A 143 -12.05 3.26 7.79
N VAL A 144 -11.42 4.40 8.09
CA VAL A 144 -10.45 4.48 9.20
C VAL A 144 -11.11 4.70 10.55
N ALA A 145 -12.27 5.39 10.62
CA ALA A 145 -12.91 5.74 11.88
C ALA A 145 -13.22 4.54 12.80
N PRO A 146 -13.71 3.38 12.31
CA PRO A 146 -13.93 2.20 13.13
C PRO A 146 -12.67 1.66 13.83
N TYR A 147 -11.48 1.88 13.27
CA TYR A 147 -10.22 1.43 13.88
C TYR A 147 -9.86 2.21 15.17
N MET A 148 -10.52 3.32 15.46
CA MET A 148 -10.39 3.99 16.76
C MET A 148 -10.91 3.16 17.93
N ASP A 149 -11.72 2.12 17.68
CA ASP A 149 -12.18 1.15 18.69
C ASP A 149 -11.17 -0.01 18.89
N ASN A 150 -10.19 -0.14 18.01
CA ASN A 150 -9.18 -1.18 18.08
C ASN A 150 -7.88 -0.62 18.66
N GLN A 151 -7.58 -0.94 19.92
CA GLN A 151 -6.43 -0.41 20.68
C GLN A 151 -5.10 -0.38 19.90
N PRO A 152 -4.67 -1.44 19.18
CA PRO A 152 -3.41 -1.39 18.45
C PRO A 152 -3.38 -0.37 17.31
N ASN A 153 -4.54 0.08 16.82
CA ASN A 153 -4.69 0.98 15.68
C ASN A 153 -5.27 2.35 16.06
N ALA A 154 -5.78 2.50 17.30
CA ALA A 154 -6.58 3.65 17.71
C ALA A 154 -5.90 5.00 17.46
N ALA A 155 -4.63 5.15 17.86
CA ALA A 155 -3.87 6.38 17.66
C ALA A 155 -3.65 6.70 16.19
N SER A 156 -3.32 5.68 15.37
CA SER A 156 -3.14 5.85 13.92
C SER A 156 -4.45 6.23 13.23
N ALA A 157 -5.57 5.64 13.66
CA ALA A 157 -6.89 5.96 13.13
C ALA A 157 -7.33 7.37 13.54
N ALA A 158 -7.10 7.78 14.78
CA ALA A 158 -7.39 9.14 15.25
C ALA A 158 -6.58 10.19 14.45
N SER A 159 -5.30 9.90 14.19
CA SER A 159 -4.45 10.76 13.34
C SER A 159 -4.97 10.86 11.91
N ALA A 160 -5.39 9.75 11.31
CA ALA A 160 -5.97 9.75 9.96
C ALA A 160 -7.29 10.54 9.91
N VAL A 161 -8.18 10.36 10.89
CA VAL A 161 -9.44 11.13 11.02
C VAL A 161 -9.14 12.63 11.10
N ARG A 162 -8.22 13.04 11.98
CA ARG A 162 -7.78 14.43 12.12
C ARG A 162 -7.27 14.98 10.79
N THR A 163 -6.40 14.25 10.10
CA THR A 163 -5.81 14.67 8.82
C THR A 163 -6.87 14.88 7.74
N ILE A 164 -7.81 13.94 7.60
CA ILE A 164 -8.88 14.04 6.59
C ILE A 164 -9.80 15.23 6.89
N VAL A 165 -10.26 15.38 8.14
CA VAL A 165 -11.17 16.46 8.51
C VAL A 165 -10.49 17.82 8.38
N SER A 166 -9.24 17.97 8.82
CA SER A 166 -8.47 19.22 8.67
C SER A 166 -8.42 19.70 7.23
N LYS A 167 -8.22 18.80 6.27
CA LYS A 167 -8.16 19.14 4.84
C LYS A 167 -9.52 19.43 4.21
N ASN A 168 -10.61 19.08 4.89
CA ASN A 168 -11.97 19.20 4.38
C ASN A 168 -12.88 20.04 5.31
N ILE A 169 -12.32 20.85 6.21
CA ILE A 169 -13.04 21.56 7.27
C ILE A 169 -14.19 22.44 6.73
N GLY A 170 -14.08 22.95 5.51
CA GLY A 170 -15.12 23.77 4.88
C GLY A 170 -16.24 22.98 4.19
N THR A 171 -16.09 21.66 4.05
CA THR A 171 -17.03 20.79 3.32
C THR A 171 -17.58 19.65 4.17
N LEU A 172 -16.89 19.25 5.22
CA LEU A 172 -17.34 18.26 6.18
C LEU A 172 -17.98 18.94 7.39
N GLY A 173 -19.05 18.34 7.93
CA GLY A 173 -19.75 18.84 9.11
C GLY A 173 -20.78 17.85 9.61
N GLY A 174 -21.58 18.27 10.60
CA GLY A 174 -22.63 17.49 11.19
C GLY A 174 -22.20 16.66 12.40
N GLU A 175 -23.19 16.05 13.06
CA GLU A 175 -22.99 15.32 14.31
C GLU A 175 -22.01 14.14 14.18
N GLN A 176 -22.04 13.43 13.05
CA GLN A 176 -21.17 12.30 12.83
C GLN A 176 -19.69 12.70 12.81
N ILE A 177 -19.35 13.80 12.13
CA ILE A 177 -17.97 14.31 12.09
C ILE A 177 -17.54 14.78 13.48
N ARG A 178 -18.41 15.48 14.21
CA ARG A 178 -18.16 15.90 15.60
C ARG A 178 -17.90 14.70 16.52
N ALA A 179 -18.71 13.64 16.39
CA ALA A 179 -18.53 12.42 17.17
C ALA A 179 -17.19 11.72 16.86
N MET A 180 -16.80 11.65 15.58
CA MET A 180 -15.48 11.09 15.19
C MET A 180 -14.32 11.90 15.75
N LEU A 181 -14.39 13.23 15.73
CA LEU A 181 -13.36 14.12 16.29
C LEU A 181 -13.27 13.99 17.82
N ASN A 182 -14.41 13.97 18.52
CA ASN A 182 -14.41 13.75 19.97
C ASN A 182 -13.81 12.40 20.35
N LYS A 183 -14.12 11.34 19.57
CA LYS A 183 -13.50 10.03 19.76
C LYS A 183 -12.00 10.04 19.51
N ALA A 184 -11.54 10.78 18.50
CA ALA A 184 -10.11 10.96 18.25
C ALA A 184 -9.40 11.65 19.42
N ILE A 185 -10.03 12.65 20.08
CA ILE A 185 -9.51 13.24 21.32
C ILE A 185 -9.30 12.15 22.38
N THR A 186 -10.31 11.31 22.64
CA THR A 186 -10.20 10.21 23.62
C THR A 186 -9.06 9.24 23.28
N CYS A 187 -8.85 8.93 21.99
CA CYS A 187 -7.72 8.10 21.57
C CYS A 187 -6.38 8.76 21.88
N PHE A 188 -6.24 10.07 21.66
CA PHE A 188 -5.00 10.80 21.97
C PHE A 188 -4.78 11.00 23.47
N GLU A 189 -5.85 11.21 24.24
CA GLU A 189 -5.77 11.23 25.72
C GLU A 189 -5.19 9.93 26.28
N ALA A 190 -5.55 8.79 25.67
CA ALA A 190 -5.01 7.48 26.06
C ALA A 190 -3.52 7.31 25.72
N VAL A 191 -2.99 8.05 24.72
CA VAL A 191 -1.54 8.09 24.39
C VAL A 191 -0.79 8.93 25.43
N GLY A 192 -1.28 10.14 25.72
CA GLY A 192 -0.82 10.98 26.83
C GLY A 192 0.53 11.63 26.67
N ASP A 193 1.14 11.64 25.48
CA ASP A 193 2.40 12.32 25.19
C ASP A 193 2.19 13.77 24.71
N ALA A 194 3.28 14.51 24.50
CA ALA A 194 3.21 15.91 24.07
C ALA A 194 2.61 16.07 22.66
N ASP A 195 2.90 15.14 21.76
CA ASP A 195 2.37 15.17 20.38
C ASP A 195 0.85 14.93 20.38
N ALA A 196 0.36 14.07 21.28
CA ALA A 196 -1.06 13.87 21.53
C ALA A 196 -1.74 15.16 22.03
N GLY A 197 -1.08 15.91 22.92
CA GLY A 197 -1.57 17.21 23.38
C GLY A 197 -1.80 18.21 22.25
N TYR A 198 -0.83 18.37 21.36
CA TYR A 198 -0.98 19.22 20.15
C TYR A 198 -2.10 18.74 19.23
N ALA A 199 -2.24 17.42 19.04
CA ALA A 199 -3.30 16.86 18.23
C ALA A 199 -4.69 17.14 18.81
N ILE A 200 -4.85 17.07 20.13
CA ILE A 200 -6.09 17.39 20.84
C ILE A 200 -6.46 18.87 20.64
N ASP A 201 -5.51 19.79 20.81
CA ASP A 201 -5.76 21.24 20.65
C ASP A 201 -6.15 21.58 19.20
N ASP A 202 -5.51 20.95 18.21
CA ASP A 202 -5.87 21.09 16.81
C ASP A 202 -7.31 20.60 16.55
N ILE A 203 -7.70 19.43 17.10
CA ILE A 203 -9.06 18.91 16.95
C ILE A 203 -10.09 19.81 17.62
N LYS A 204 -9.81 20.36 18.79
CA LYS A 204 -10.70 21.33 19.47
C LYS A 204 -10.93 22.56 18.59
N SER A 205 -9.85 23.10 17.98
CA SER A 205 -9.96 24.20 17.01
C SER A 205 -10.79 23.84 15.77
N MET A 206 -10.71 22.59 15.30
CA MET A 206 -11.57 22.13 14.20
C MET A 206 -13.03 22.07 14.59
N LEU A 207 -13.35 21.56 15.80
CA LEU A 207 -14.71 21.46 16.33
C LEU A 207 -15.40 22.82 16.43
N GLU A 208 -14.65 23.90 16.73
CA GLU A 208 -15.15 25.27 16.75
C GLU A 208 -15.49 25.80 15.36
N LYS A 209 -14.73 25.37 14.32
CA LYS A 209 -14.89 25.81 12.93
C LYS A 209 -15.92 25.00 12.14
N LEU A 210 -16.34 23.84 12.65
CA LEU A 210 -17.37 23.06 11.96
C LEU A 210 -18.71 23.80 11.98
N PRO A 211 -19.49 23.74 10.88
CA PRO A 211 -20.83 24.30 10.85
C PRO A 211 -21.66 23.85 12.03
N ALA A 212 -22.49 24.75 12.57
CA ALA A 212 -23.50 24.37 13.57
C ALA A 212 -24.46 23.33 12.96
N VAL A 213 -24.85 22.35 13.79
CA VAL A 213 -25.80 21.32 13.39
C VAL A 213 -27.21 21.89 13.48
#